data_98c018910170ff754c7213cdeb78dd94
#
_entry.id   98c018910170ff754c7213cdeb78dd94
#
_cell.length_a   1.000
_cell.length_b   1.000
_cell.length_c   1.000
_cell.angle_alpha   90.00
_cell.angle_beta   90.00
_cell.angle_gamma   90.00
#
_symmetry.space_group_name_H-M   'P 1'
#
loop_
_entity.id
_entity.type
_entity.pdbx_description
1 polymer ?
#
loop_
_entity_poly.entity_id
_entity_poly.type
_entity_poly.pdbx_seq_one_letter_code
_entity_poly.pdbx_strand_id
1 'polypeptide(L)'
;PILAVLDFWRALRWLIPGWPVAKLSQLPKLLKAGKDQPHPLLDGMVKLLDPSHNLVTVLSTGQLTGSDAATQAANALMAQARALAAQETFFHWWTSFPTVFGAQGKDQASAGFDALIGNPPWDRIKLQEVEWFAERSPAIAAQPRAADRKKMIAALQNQPRSQTASHSAPVVDLWAQYQQATQRAEANARVLGNGKLGSGDYPLLGGGDVNLYSLFVERAQALINDSGVVALITPSGIAADKGAAAFFRSISSTGKLHALFDFENRKVFFPDVHASFKFCALVFGKAPRWTADEPPQALPSRCAFYLHSLDELDAPGRVLSLSAQDFARVNPNTGAAPIFRNQRDADITLRLYQRHPVLVRHGGESASLGTQPDQTVWPVKYQRMFDMTNDSHLFLKATELEQQ
;
A
#
# COMPACT_ATOMS: atom_id res chain seq x y z
N PRO A 1 -25.18 8.23 15.70
CA PRO A 1 -24.48 9.53 15.64
C PRO A 1 -22.98 9.39 15.38
N ILE A 2 -22.25 8.59 16.17
CA ILE A 2 -20.78 8.41 16.05
C ILE A 2 -20.39 7.88 14.66
N LEU A 3 -21.09 6.87 14.14
CA LEU A 3 -20.81 6.33 12.81
C LEU A 3 -20.94 7.38 11.73
N ALA A 4 -21.98 8.24 11.78
CA ALA A 4 -22.16 9.31 10.81
C ALA A 4 -21.00 10.31 10.79
N VAL A 5 -20.42 10.61 11.95
CA VAL A 5 -19.22 11.46 12.08
C VAL A 5 -18.00 10.77 11.49
N LEU A 6 -17.80 9.49 11.82
CA LEU A 6 -16.65 8.71 11.33
C LEU A 6 -16.72 8.49 9.81
N ASP A 7 -17.91 8.18 9.29
CA ASP A 7 -18.15 8.02 7.85
C ASP A 7 -17.87 9.32 7.11
N PHE A 8 -18.39 10.45 7.64
CA PHE A 8 -18.14 11.77 7.06
C PHE A 8 -16.64 12.09 7.04
N TRP A 9 -15.95 11.89 8.18
CA TRP A 9 -14.52 12.14 8.29
C TRP A 9 -13.69 11.29 7.32
N ARG A 10 -14.06 10.02 7.16
CA ARG A 10 -13.42 9.13 6.18
C ARG A 10 -13.69 9.58 4.76
N ALA A 11 -14.94 9.87 4.41
CA ALA A 11 -15.34 10.31 3.08
C ALA A 11 -14.59 11.57 2.63
N LEU A 12 -14.29 12.50 3.54
CA LEU A 12 -13.52 13.70 3.21
C LEU A 12 -12.17 13.41 2.58
N ARG A 13 -11.53 12.27 2.88
CA ARG A 13 -10.25 11.87 2.28
C ARG A 13 -10.36 11.60 0.78
N TRP A 14 -11.51 11.12 0.32
CA TRP A 14 -11.81 10.92 -1.10
C TRP A 14 -12.29 12.20 -1.78
N LEU A 15 -13.12 12.96 -1.10
CA LEU A 15 -13.73 14.17 -1.63
C LEU A 15 -12.76 15.36 -1.66
N ILE A 16 -11.86 15.45 -0.68
CA ILE A 16 -10.90 16.56 -0.54
C ILE A 16 -9.48 15.98 -0.62
N PRO A 17 -8.80 16.10 -1.77
CA PRO A 17 -7.42 15.63 -1.90
C PRO A 17 -6.49 16.23 -0.84
N GLY A 18 -5.71 15.36 -0.16
CA GLY A 18 -4.79 15.78 0.88
C GLY A 18 -5.41 15.99 2.27
N TRP A 19 -6.67 15.63 2.47
CA TRP A 19 -7.27 15.59 3.79
C TRP A 19 -6.73 14.43 4.66
N PRO A 20 -6.46 14.60 5.98
CA PRO A 20 -6.57 15.84 6.75
C PRO A 20 -5.44 16.81 6.45
N VAL A 21 -5.78 18.09 6.31
CA VAL A 21 -4.78 19.13 6.09
C VAL A 21 -4.20 19.62 7.42
N ALA A 22 -2.90 19.90 7.45
CA ALA A 22 -2.23 20.37 8.66
C ALA A 22 -2.77 21.73 9.13
N LYS A 23 -3.22 22.57 8.19
CA LYS A 23 -3.83 23.89 8.49
C LYS A 23 -4.99 24.13 7.52
N LEU A 24 -6.14 24.57 8.01
CA LEU A 24 -7.31 24.92 7.19
C LEU A 24 -6.99 25.95 6.10
N SER A 25 -6.02 26.84 6.34
CA SER A 25 -5.54 27.80 5.34
C SER A 25 -4.89 27.18 4.09
N GLN A 26 -4.58 25.88 4.14
CA GLN A 26 -4.05 25.14 2.96
C GLN A 26 -5.16 24.60 2.09
N LEU A 27 -6.40 24.47 2.59
CA LEU A 27 -7.54 23.95 1.84
C LEU A 27 -7.78 24.68 0.50
N PRO A 28 -7.75 26.03 0.43
CA PRO A 28 -7.96 26.73 -0.84
C PRO A 28 -6.93 26.39 -1.91
N LYS A 29 -5.69 26.05 -1.50
CA LYS A 29 -4.62 25.64 -2.42
C LYS A 29 -4.82 24.24 -2.97
N LEU A 30 -5.44 23.34 -2.17
CA LEU A 30 -5.68 21.95 -2.53
C LEU A 30 -6.96 21.77 -3.36
N LEU A 31 -7.94 22.64 -3.13
CA LEU A 31 -9.26 22.58 -3.78
C LEU A 31 -9.42 23.53 -4.97
N LYS A 32 -8.32 23.93 -5.63
CA LYS A 32 -8.41 24.81 -6.81
C LYS A 32 -9.16 24.13 -7.95
N ALA A 33 -10.34 24.66 -8.26
CA ALA A 33 -11.14 24.28 -9.43
C ALA A 33 -10.77 25.07 -10.70
N GLY A 34 -9.75 25.92 -10.64
CA GLY A 34 -9.32 26.84 -11.71
C GLY A 34 -8.56 28.00 -11.10
N LYS A 35 -7.98 28.89 -11.94
CA LYS A 35 -7.10 29.98 -11.45
C LYS A 35 -7.76 30.92 -10.45
N ASP A 36 -9.10 31.10 -10.48
CA ASP A 36 -9.82 32.12 -9.71
C ASP A 36 -11.19 31.70 -9.16
N GLN A 37 -11.53 30.41 -9.13
CA GLN A 37 -12.81 29.96 -8.55
C GLN A 37 -12.59 29.10 -7.29
N PRO A 38 -13.28 29.43 -6.17
CA PRO A 38 -13.29 28.57 -4.98
C PRO A 38 -13.92 27.23 -5.32
N HIS A 39 -13.37 26.14 -4.74
CA HIS A 39 -13.96 24.82 -4.91
C HIS A 39 -15.28 24.75 -4.14
N PRO A 40 -16.40 24.28 -4.74
CA PRO A 40 -17.71 24.27 -4.10
C PRO A 40 -17.73 23.56 -2.73
N LEU A 41 -16.88 22.56 -2.52
CA LEU A 41 -16.76 21.86 -1.24
C LEU A 41 -16.19 22.71 -0.12
N LEU A 42 -15.44 23.80 -0.43
CA LEU A 42 -14.83 24.64 0.58
C LEU A 42 -15.87 25.42 1.39
N ASP A 43 -16.84 26.03 0.70
CA ASP A 43 -17.90 26.80 1.35
C ASP A 43 -18.77 25.88 2.23
N GLY A 44 -19.06 24.69 1.76
CA GLY A 44 -19.75 23.66 2.55
C GLY A 44 -18.99 23.25 3.80
N MET A 45 -17.67 23.07 3.72
CA MET A 45 -16.82 22.74 4.86
C MET A 45 -16.76 23.87 5.88
N VAL A 46 -16.59 25.12 5.43
CA VAL A 46 -16.54 26.28 6.32
C VAL A 46 -17.88 26.41 7.07
N LYS A 47 -19.01 26.23 6.38
CA LYS A 47 -20.33 26.27 6.98
C LYS A 47 -20.56 25.15 8.00
N LEU A 48 -20.12 23.93 7.72
CA LEU A 48 -20.23 22.79 8.65
C LEU A 48 -19.38 22.94 9.90
N LEU A 49 -18.23 23.61 9.79
CA LEU A 49 -17.31 23.84 10.91
C LEU A 49 -17.66 25.10 11.71
N ASP A 50 -18.73 25.82 11.37
CA ASP A 50 -19.20 26.95 12.15
C ASP A 50 -19.59 26.48 13.58
N PRO A 51 -19.01 27.06 14.63
CA PRO A 51 -19.24 26.64 16.03
C PRO A 51 -20.68 26.88 16.51
N SER A 52 -21.51 27.61 15.77
CA SER A 52 -22.93 27.77 16.07
C SER A 52 -23.75 26.49 15.90
N HIS A 53 -23.19 25.46 15.23
CA HIS A 53 -23.85 24.20 15.00
C HIS A 53 -23.31 23.07 15.88
N ASN A 54 -24.18 22.16 16.30
CA ASN A 54 -23.73 20.87 16.82
C ASN A 54 -23.45 19.94 15.64
N LEU A 55 -22.18 19.80 15.28
CA LEU A 55 -21.74 19.01 14.13
C LEU A 55 -22.23 17.56 14.20
N VAL A 56 -22.23 16.94 15.39
CA VAL A 56 -22.73 15.56 15.57
C VAL A 56 -24.19 15.44 15.22
N THR A 57 -25.01 16.41 15.64
CA THR A 57 -26.44 16.44 15.31
C THR A 57 -26.65 16.66 13.81
N VAL A 58 -25.96 17.64 13.22
CA VAL A 58 -26.04 17.96 11.79
C VAL A 58 -25.64 16.75 10.93
N LEU A 59 -24.52 16.12 11.21
CA LEU A 59 -24.07 14.93 10.49
C LEU A 59 -24.98 13.72 10.70
N SER A 60 -25.65 13.60 11.85
CA SER A 60 -26.59 12.51 12.13
C SER A 60 -27.91 12.69 11.38
N THR A 61 -28.45 13.90 11.37
CA THR A 61 -29.67 14.25 10.63
C THR A 61 -29.44 14.34 9.12
N GLY A 62 -28.23 14.77 8.71
CA GLY A 62 -27.82 14.98 7.34
C GLY A 62 -28.37 16.22 6.68
N GLN A 63 -28.88 17.13 7.47
CA GLN A 63 -29.43 18.39 7.00
C GLN A 63 -29.01 19.53 7.95
N LEU A 64 -28.59 20.61 7.32
CA LEU A 64 -28.43 21.91 7.92
C LEU A 64 -29.57 22.82 7.42
N THR A 65 -30.26 23.47 8.32
CA THR A 65 -31.39 24.37 7.98
C THR A 65 -30.87 25.72 7.50
N GLY A 66 -31.39 26.20 6.38
CA GLY A 66 -31.04 27.45 5.75
C GLY A 66 -31.18 27.39 4.23
N SER A 67 -31.38 28.57 3.60
CA SER A 67 -31.52 28.67 2.15
C SER A 67 -30.36 29.34 1.43
N ASP A 68 -29.33 29.75 2.19
CA ASP A 68 -28.13 30.39 1.65
C ASP A 68 -27.26 29.39 0.90
N ALA A 69 -26.44 29.89 -0.03
CA ALA A 69 -25.59 29.06 -0.89
C ALA A 69 -24.56 28.18 -0.08
N ALA A 70 -24.07 28.70 1.06
CA ALA A 70 -23.14 27.94 1.89
C ALA A 70 -23.85 26.77 2.60
N THR A 71 -25.09 26.94 3.05
CA THR A 71 -25.93 25.87 3.59
C THR A 71 -26.25 24.81 2.53
N GLN A 72 -26.55 25.22 1.32
CA GLN A 72 -26.80 24.29 0.19
C GLN A 72 -25.50 23.49 -0.13
N ALA A 73 -24.35 24.15 -0.16
CA ALA A 73 -23.05 23.49 -0.35
C ALA A 73 -22.73 22.51 0.78
N ALA A 74 -23.02 22.85 2.03
CA ALA A 74 -22.86 21.97 3.19
C ALA A 74 -23.74 20.71 3.08
N ASN A 75 -25.01 20.88 2.72
CA ASN A 75 -25.94 19.77 2.52
C ASN A 75 -25.51 18.88 1.35
N ALA A 76 -25.03 19.45 0.25
CA ALA A 76 -24.49 18.70 -0.89
C ALA A 76 -23.25 17.89 -0.50
N LEU A 77 -22.34 18.47 0.29
CA LEU A 77 -21.15 17.78 0.78
C LEU A 77 -21.51 16.59 1.68
N MET A 78 -22.46 16.78 2.60
CA MET A 78 -22.95 15.70 3.47
C MET A 78 -23.61 14.58 2.67
N ALA A 79 -24.41 14.92 1.66
CA ALA A 79 -25.05 13.94 0.78
C ALA A 79 -24.00 13.12 -0.01
N GLN A 80 -22.97 13.78 -0.57
CA GLN A 80 -21.86 13.12 -1.26
C GLN A 80 -21.08 12.20 -0.31
N ALA A 81 -20.76 12.67 0.90
CA ALA A 81 -20.06 11.88 1.89
C ALA A 81 -20.83 10.62 2.30
N ARG A 82 -22.15 10.74 2.49
CA ARG A 82 -23.03 9.60 2.79
C ARG A 82 -23.14 8.61 1.64
N ALA A 83 -23.29 9.10 0.43
CA ALA A 83 -23.32 8.25 -0.76
C ALA A 83 -22.02 7.46 -0.90
N LEU A 84 -20.88 8.12 -0.69
CA LEU A 84 -19.57 7.48 -0.71
C LEU A 84 -19.41 6.47 0.41
N ALA A 85 -19.80 6.81 1.65
CA ALA A 85 -19.73 5.90 2.79
C ALA A 85 -20.57 4.62 2.57
N ALA A 86 -21.77 4.78 1.98
CA ALA A 86 -22.62 3.65 1.62
C ALA A 86 -22.03 2.79 0.50
N GLN A 87 -21.38 3.42 -0.49
CA GLN A 87 -20.73 2.74 -1.62
C GLN A 87 -19.46 2.00 -1.19
N GLU A 88 -18.62 2.62 -0.37
CA GLU A 88 -17.33 2.05 0.08
C GLU A 88 -17.47 1.19 1.35
N THR A 89 -18.61 1.22 2.01
CA THR A 89 -18.90 0.45 3.24
C THR A 89 -17.78 0.58 4.27
N PHE A 90 -17.46 1.81 4.69
CA PHE A 90 -16.36 2.10 5.60
C PHE A 90 -16.45 1.30 6.89
N PHE A 91 -15.35 0.68 7.28
CA PHE A 91 -15.24 -0.09 8.50
C PHE A 91 -14.47 0.68 9.59
N HIS A 92 -15.07 0.76 10.76
CA HIS A 92 -14.50 1.49 11.89
C HIS A 92 -14.17 0.55 13.06
N TRP A 93 -12.90 0.21 13.22
CA TRP A 93 -12.40 -0.76 14.21
C TRP A 93 -12.85 -0.46 15.63
N TRP A 94 -12.78 0.81 16.07
CA TRP A 94 -13.15 1.23 17.43
C TRP A 94 -14.62 1.04 17.76
N THR A 95 -15.49 1.20 16.79
CA THR A 95 -16.94 1.00 16.97
C THR A 95 -17.37 -0.44 16.81
N SER A 96 -16.61 -1.21 16.00
CA SER A 96 -16.88 -2.63 15.77
C SER A 96 -16.32 -3.53 16.86
N PHE A 97 -15.21 -3.11 17.49
CA PHE A 97 -14.55 -3.84 18.58
C PHE A 97 -14.29 -2.92 19.79
N PRO A 98 -15.34 -2.39 20.42
CA PRO A 98 -15.18 -1.41 21.50
C PRO A 98 -14.48 -1.99 22.73
N THR A 99 -14.57 -3.29 22.99
CA THR A 99 -13.88 -3.95 24.11
C THR A 99 -12.38 -4.13 23.86
N VAL A 100 -11.95 -4.11 22.59
CA VAL A 100 -10.55 -4.23 22.19
C VAL A 100 -9.87 -2.87 22.19
N PHE A 101 -10.55 -1.85 21.64
CA PHE A 101 -9.99 -0.50 21.45
C PHE A 101 -10.52 0.53 22.43
N GLY A 102 -11.66 0.28 23.08
CA GLY A 102 -12.31 1.16 24.05
C GLY A 102 -11.79 0.90 25.45
N ALA A 103 -10.76 1.60 25.85
CA ALA A 103 -10.19 1.44 27.18
C ALA A 103 -10.86 2.35 28.20
N GLN A 104 -11.90 1.88 28.88
CA GLN A 104 -12.14 2.35 30.23
C GLN A 104 -11.14 1.63 31.15
N GLY A 105 -10.04 2.30 31.51
CA GLY A 105 -9.07 1.82 32.49
C GLY A 105 -7.93 0.92 32.01
N LYS A 106 -7.76 0.75 30.70
CA LYS A 106 -6.56 0.09 30.15
C LYS A 106 -5.54 1.15 29.73
N ASP A 107 -4.28 0.90 30.03
CA ASP A 107 -3.19 1.70 29.45
C ASP A 107 -3.26 1.65 27.93
N GLN A 108 -2.92 2.75 27.27
CA GLN A 108 -2.97 2.84 25.80
C GLN A 108 -2.13 1.75 25.10
N ALA A 109 -1.09 1.24 25.77
CA ALA A 109 -0.26 0.12 25.33
C ALA A 109 -1.00 -1.22 25.22
N SER A 110 -2.09 -1.42 25.98
CA SER A 110 -2.90 -2.64 25.96
C SER A 110 -4.09 -2.56 24.99
N ALA A 111 -4.32 -1.44 24.34
CA ALA A 111 -5.39 -1.30 23.36
C ALA A 111 -4.98 -1.92 22.00
N GLY A 112 -5.75 -2.85 21.50
CA GLY A 112 -5.51 -3.57 20.24
C GLY A 112 -5.68 -5.07 20.39
N PHE A 113 -5.57 -5.78 19.27
CA PHE A 113 -5.64 -7.25 19.24
C PHE A 113 -4.36 -7.88 19.75
N ASP A 114 -4.47 -9.03 20.42
CA ASP A 114 -3.32 -9.83 20.87
C ASP A 114 -2.68 -10.59 19.71
N ALA A 115 -3.48 -11.00 18.73
CA ALA A 115 -3.02 -11.69 17.54
C ALA A 115 -3.86 -11.33 16.32
N LEU A 116 -3.18 -11.21 15.16
CA LEU A 116 -3.82 -11.01 13.88
C LEU A 116 -3.22 -12.00 12.89
N ILE A 117 -4.04 -12.94 12.41
CA ILE A 117 -3.61 -14.01 11.50
C ILE A 117 -4.48 -13.95 10.24
N GLY A 118 -3.88 -14.09 9.06
CA GLY A 118 -4.66 -14.12 7.83
C GLY A 118 -3.84 -14.26 6.56
N ASN A 119 -4.57 -14.36 5.46
CA ASN A 119 -4.06 -14.24 4.09
C ASN A 119 -4.81 -13.07 3.44
N PRO A 120 -4.25 -11.86 3.44
CA PRO A 120 -4.91 -10.71 2.82
C PRO A 120 -4.98 -10.85 1.30
N PRO A 121 -5.89 -10.11 0.62
CA PRO A 121 -5.94 -10.11 -0.85
C PRO A 121 -4.62 -9.56 -1.44
N TRP A 122 -4.18 -10.12 -2.57
CA TRP A 122 -2.92 -9.76 -3.23
C TRP A 122 -3.13 -8.87 -4.47
N ASP A 123 -4.32 -8.34 -4.64
CA ASP A 123 -4.70 -7.52 -5.79
C ASP A 123 -4.07 -6.13 -5.75
N ARG A 124 -3.90 -5.56 -6.94
CA ARG A 124 -3.48 -4.17 -7.09
C ARG A 124 -4.69 -3.25 -7.01
N ILE A 125 -4.49 -2.05 -6.47
CA ILE A 125 -5.57 -1.05 -6.38
C ILE A 125 -5.98 -0.48 -7.75
N LYS A 126 -5.14 -0.65 -8.77
CA LYS A 126 -5.46 -0.21 -10.14
C LYS A 126 -6.58 -1.03 -10.75
N LEU A 127 -7.44 -0.37 -11.55
CA LEU A 127 -8.44 -1.06 -12.35
C LEU A 127 -7.76 -2.04 -13.31
N GLN A 128 -8.09 -3.33 -13.17
CA GLN A 128 -7.61 -4.39 -14.06
C GLN A 128 -8.53 -4.46 -15.27
N GLU A 129 -8.14 -3.82 -16.38
CA GLU A 129 -8.96 -3.69 -17.58
C GLU A 129 -9.46 -5.04 -18.10
N VAL A 130 -8.60 -6.04 -18.16
CA VAL A 130 -8.94 -7.38 -18.67
C VAL A 130 -10.07 -8.00 -17.83
N GLU A 131 -9.93 -7.99 -16.53
CA GLU A 131 -10.92 -8.55 -15.58
C GLU A 131 -12.22 -7.74 -15.62
N TRP A 132 -12.11 -6.42 -15.61
CA TRP A 132 -13.28 -5.53 -15.62
C TRP A 132 -14.11 -5.69 -16.89
N PHE A 133 -13.46 -5.87 -18.06
CA PHE A 133 -14.13 -6.09 -19.33
C PHE A 133 -14.55 -7.54 -19.57
N ALA A 134 -14.02 -8.52 -18.82
CA ALA A 134 -14.32 -9.94 -19.06
C ALA A 134 -15.82 -10.25 -19.07
N GLU A 135 -16.57 -9.67 -18.14
CA GLU A 135 -18.03 -9.85 -18.03
C GLU A 135 -18.83 -8.83 -18.85
N ARG A 136 -18.25 -7.67 -19.17
CA ARG A 136 -18.94 -6.51 -19.77
C ARG A 136 -18.77 -6.43 -21.30
N SER A 137 -17.58 -6.76 -21.76
CA SER A 137 -17.22 -6.80 -23.18
C SER A 137 -16.07 -7.80 -23.42
N PRO A 138 -16.37 -9.10 -23.54
CA PRO A 138 -15.37 -10.15 -23.75
C PRO A 138 -14.45 -9.89 -24.95
N ALA A 139 -14.95 -9.19 -25.98
CA ALA A 139 -14.16 -8.81 -27.15
C ALA A 139 -12.99 -7.87 -26.80
N ILE A 140 -13.18 -6.94 -25.84
CA ILE A 140 -12.12 -6.06 -25.35
C ILE A 140 -11.16 -6.84 -24.44
N ALA A 141 -11.70 -7.68 -23.55
CA ALA A 141 -10.89 -8.49 -22.63
C ALA A 141 -9.98 -9.47 -23.36
N ALA A 142 -10.46 -10.07 -24.44
CA ALA A 142 -9.72 -11.05 -25.23
C ALA A 142 -8.53 -10.47 -26.03
N GLN A 143 -8.38 -9.14 -26.08
CA GLN A 143 -7.26 -8.52 -26.79
C GLN A 143 -5.92 -8.77 -26.08
N PRO A 144 -4.98 -9.50 -26.69
CA PRO A 144 -3.73 -9.84 -26.02
C PRO A 144 -2.78 -8.64 -25.85
N ARG A 145 -2.86 -7.67 -26.76
CA ARG A 145 -2.00 -6.48 -26.74
C ARG A 145 -2.70 -5.32 -26.05
N ALA A 146 -2.06 -4.75 -25.04
CA ALA A 146 -2.58 -3.60 -24.29
C ALA A 146 -2.88 -2.37 -25.19
N ALA A 147 -2.07 -2.16 -26.26
CA ALA A 147 -2.27 -1.05 -27.19
C ALA A 147 -3.57 -1.20 -28.00
N ASP A 148 -3.90 -2.41 -28.42
CA ASP A 148 -5.12 -2.68 -29.21
C ASP A 148 -6.34 -2.63 -28.28
N ARG A 149 -6.23 -3.14 -27.05
CA ARG A 149 -7.27 -2.99 -26.04
C ARG A 149 -7.59 -1.52 -25.75
N LYS A 150 -6.57 -0.67 -25.58
CA LYS A 150 -6.75 0.78 -25.35
C LYS A 150 -7.46 1.46 -26.52
N LYS A 151 -7.19 1.06 -27.78
CA LYS A 151 -7.90 1.60 -28.95
C LYS A 151 -9.38 1.21 -28.92
N MET A 152 -9.70 -0.04 -28.57
CA MET A 152 -11.09 -0.49 -28.46
C MET A 152 -11.82 0.22 -27.32
N ILE A 153 -11.17 0.42 -26.18
CA ILE A 153 -11.74 1.18 -25.07
C ILE A 153 -12.03 2.64 -25.47
N ALA A 154 -11.07 3.28 -26.16
CA ALA A 154 -11.26 4.65 -26.66
C ALA A 154 -12.41 4.75 -27.69
N ALA A 155 -12.62 3.72 -28.49
CA ALA A 155 -13.73 3.66 -29.46
C ALA A 155 -15.11 3.65 -28.78
N LEU A 156 -15.22 3.19 -27.51
CA LEU A 156 -16.47 3.25 -26.76
C LEU A 156 -16.96 4.68 -26.54
N GLN A 157 -16.06 5.67 -26.46
CA GLN A 157 -16.39 7.08 -26.30
C GLN A 157 -17.22 7.61 -27.47
N ASN A 158 -16.97 7.11 -28.69
CA ASN A 158 -17.58 7.59 -29.92
C ASN A 158 -18.75 6.71 -30.38
N GLN A 159 -19.14 5.68 -29.61
CA GLN A 159 -20.30 4.89 -29.97
C GLN A 159 -21.57 5.74 -29.82
N PRO A 160 -22.45 5.78 -30.87
CA PRO A 160 -23.67 6.51 -30.76
C PRO A 160 -24.52 5.95 -29.61
N ARG A 161 -24.90 6.79 -28.68
CA ARG A 161 -25.88 6.43 -27.63
C ARG A 161 -27.16 6.03 -28.35
N SER A 162 -27.40 4.73 -28.46
CA SER A 162 -28.61 4.24 -29.10
C SER A 162 -29.84 4.77 -28.39
N GLN A 163 -30.50 5.75 -29.00
CA GLN A 163 -31.80 6.31 -28.51
C GLN A 163 -33.00 5.41 -28.87
N THR A 164 -32.76 4.29 -29.53
CA THR A 164 -33.79 3.34 -29.92
C THR A 164 -33.75 2.08 -29.09
N ALA A 165 -34.10 2.22 -27.80
CA ALA A 165 -34.49 1.07 -27.02
C ALA A 165 -36.00 0.94 -27.01
N SER A 166 -36.53 -0.04 -27.73
CA SER A 166 -37.85 -0.56 -27.44
C SER A 166 -37.89 -1.07 -26.01
N HIS A 167 -38.69 -0.52 -25.22
CA HIS A 167 -39.37 -0.80 -23.93
C HIS A 167 -38.82 -1.86 -22.93
N SER A 168 -37.56 -2.34 -22.89
CA SER A 168 -37.23 -3.39 -21.92
C SER A 168 -35.83 -3.51 -21.31
N ALA A 169 -34.92 -2.58 -21.51
CA ALA A 169 -33.70 -2.50 -20.60
C ALA A 169 -33.01 -1.14 -20.75
N PRO A 170 -32.53 -0.52 -19.65
CA PRO A 170 -31.73 0.69 -19.76
C PRO A 170 -30.46 0.36 -20.57
N VAL A 171 -30.19 1.13 -21.63
CA VAL A 171 -28.95 1.04 -22.38
C VAL A 171 -27.80 1.44 -21.44
N VAL A 172 -27.02 0.46 -21.06
CA VAL A 172 -25.89 0.66 -20.16
C VAL A 172 -24.77 1.35 -20.94
N ASP A 173 -24.47 2.60 -20.62
CA ASP A 173 -23.30 3.32 -21.15
C ASP A 173 -22.02 2.72 -20.59
N LEU A 174 -21.43 1.78 -21.33
CA LEU A 174 -20.23 1.05 -20.93
C LEU A 174 -19.03 2.00 -20.74
N TRP A 175 -18.95 3.07 -21.54
CA TRP A 175 -17.91 4.09 -21.39
C TRP A 175 -18.05 4.85 -20.08
N ALA A 176 -19.26 5.29 -19.74
CA ALA A 176 -19.51 5.99 -18.48
C ALA A 176 -19.19 5.10 -17.27
N GLN A 177 -19.56 3.81 -17.33
CA GLN A 177 -19.20 2.85 -16.27
C GLN A 177 -17.68 2.65 -16.15
N TYR A 178 -16.98 2.52 -17.28
CA TYR A 178 -15.53 2.38 -17.27
C TYR A 178 -14.85 3.64 -16.70
N GLN A 179 -15.31 4.83 -17.08
CA GLN A 179 -14.81 6.08 -16.52
C GLN A 179 -15.02 6.16 -15.01
N GLN A 180 -16.22 5.81 -14.54
CA GLN A 180 -16.52 5.79 -13.11
C GLN A 180 -15.61 4.80 -12.35
N ALA A 181 -15.46 3.60 -12.88
CA ALA A 181 -14.58 2.57 -12.28
C ALA A 181 -13.12 3.03 -12.24
N THR A 182 -12.64 3.68 -13.31
CA THR A 182 -11.28 4.22 -13.38
C THR A 182 -11.08 5.34 -12.36
N GLN A 183 -12.00 6.31 -12.30
CA GLN A 183 -11.95 7.41 -11.34
C GLN A 183 -11.97 6.91 -9.89
N ARG A 184 -12.79 5.89 -9.61
CA ARG A 184 -12.83 5.24 -8.29
C ARG A 184 -11.50 4.58 -7.94
N ALA A 185 -10.91 3.81 -8.86
CA ALA A 185 -9.63 3.17 -8.66
C ALA A 185 -8.49 4.19 -8.44
N GLU A 186 -8.49 5.28 -9.21
CA GLU A 186 -7.53 6.38 -9.05
C GLU A 186 -7.71 7.11 -7.71
N ALA A 187 -8.96 7.36 -7.30
CA ALA A 187 -9.24 7.98 -6.00
C ALA A 187 -8.77 7.09 -4.84
N ASN A 188 -9.01 5.78 -4.92
CA ASN A 188 -8.55 4.80 -3.94
C ASN A 188 -7.01 4.76 -3.89
N ALA A 189 -6.34 4.68 -5.04
CA ALA A 189 -4.88 4.69 -5.11
C ALA A 189 -4.29 5.99 -4.53
N ARG A 190 -4.92 7.13 -4.76
CA ARG A 190 -4.51 8.42 -4.20
C ARG A 190 -4.68 8.46 -2.68
N VAL A 191 -5.85 8.08 -2.17
CA VAL A 191 -6.15 8.16 -0.73
C VAL A 191 -5.32 7.17 0.08
N LEU A 192 -5.16 5.96 -0.43
CA LEU A 192 -4.42 4.89 0.24
C LEU A 192 -2.91 4.97 0.00
N GLY A 193 -2.49 5.82 -0.94
CA GLY A 193 -1.07 6.06 -1.21
C GLY A 193 -0.40 6.97 -0.17
N ASN A 194 0.94 6.96 -0.13
CA ASN A 194 1.75 7.81 0.75
C ASN A 194 2.21 9.12 0.08
N GLY A 195 1.65 9.48 -1.07
CA GLY A 195 1.91 10.75 -1.74
C GLY A 195 1.34 11.96 -0.98
N LYS A 196 1.67 13.16 -1.44
CA LYS A 196 1.23 14.44 -0.82
C LYS A 196 -0.30 14.58 -0.68
N LEU A 197 -1.05 13.87 -1.51
CA LEU A 197 -2.53 13.87 -1.52
C LEU A 197 -3.12 12.61 -0.87
N GLY A 198 -2.29 11.76 -0.28
CA GLY A 198 -2.72 10.57 0.44
C GLY A 198 -3.28 10.88 1.82
N SER A 199 -3.94 9.90 2.42
CA SER A 199 -4.51 10.05 3.76
C SER A 199 -3.48 10.04 4.89
N GLY A 200 -2.25 9.60 4.60
CA GLY A 200 -1.22 9.39 5.61
C GLY A 200 -1.40 8.10 6.44
N ASP A 201 -2.38 7.27 6.11
CA ASP A 201 -2.65 6.04 6.86
C ASP A 201 -1.60 4.93 6.61
N TYR A 202 -0.88 5.02 5.48
CA TYR A 202 0.09 4.01 5.04
C TYR A 202 1.41 4.66 4.64
N PRO A 203 2.16 5.25 5.58
CA PRO A 203 3.39 5.99 5.29
C PRO A 203 4.51 5.11 4.75
N LEU A 204 4.56 3.81 5.10
CA LEU A 204 5.65 2.91 4.75
C LEU A 204 5.35 2.07 3.51
N LEU A 205 4.10 1.60 3.33
CA LEU A 205 3.71 0.67 2.27
C LEU A 205 2.73 1.26 1.24
N GLY A 206 2.30 2.51 1.42
CA GLY A 206 1.45 3.22 0.46
C GLY A 206 2.18 3.76 -0.77
N GLY A 207 3.45 3.41 -1.00
CA GLY A 207 4.27 3.96 -2.09
C GLY A 207 4.20 3.17 -3.39
N GLY A 208 4.37 3.87 -4.53
CA GLY A 208 4.49 3.24 -5.85
C GLY A 208 3.20 2.58 -6.33
N ASP A 209 3.33 1.37 -6.87
CA ASP A 209 2.20 0.55 -7.36
C ASP A 209 1.64 -0.27 -6.20
N VAL A 210 0.68 0.32 -5.48
CA VAL A 210 0.20 -0.21 -4.21
C VAL A 210 -0.61 -1.49 -4.39
N ASN A 211 -0.24 -2.53 -3.66
CA ASN A 211 -0.99 -3.77 -3.53
C ASN A 211 -1.78 -3.80 -2.22
N LEU A 212 -2.94 -4.45 -2.21
CA LEU A 212 -3.78 -4.54 -1.02
C LEU A 212 -3.06 -5.23 0.13
N TYR A 213 -2.34 -6.36 -0.12
CA TYR A 213 -1.62 -7.04 0.95
C TYR A 213 -0.66 -6.13 1.72
N SER A 214 0.00 -5.19 1.04
CA SER A 214 0.92 -4.24 1.66
C SER A 214 0.18 -3.35 2.68
N LEU A 215 -0.98 -2.84 2.29
CA LEU A 215 -1.81 -2.01 3.17
C LEU A 215 -2.35 -2.81 4.36
N PHE A 216 -2.74 -4.09 4.14
CA PHE A 216 -3.15 -4.97 5.22
C PHE A 216 -2.03 -5.23 6.23
N VAL A 217 -0.79 -5.41 5.76
CA VAL A 217 0.39 -5.62 6.62
C VAL A 217 0.62 -4.39 7.51
N GLU A 218 0.64 -3.20 6.95
CA GLU A 218 0.85 -1.96 7.72
C GLU A 218 -0.32 -1.67 8.66
N ARG A 219 -1.55 -1.91 8.21
CA ARG A 219 -2.75 -1.78 9.06
C ARG A 219 -2.75 -2.78 10.20
N ALA A 220 -2.36 -4.03 9.95
CA ALA A 220 -2.30 -5.06 10.98
C ALA A 220 -1.38 -4.66 12.14
N GLN A 221 -0.21 -4.07 11.84
CA GLN A 221 0.71 -3.57 12.88
C GLN A 221 0.06 -2.47 13.73
N ALA A 222 -0.75 -1.61 13.13
CA ALA A 222 -1.44 -0.54 13.84
C ALA A 222 -2.59 -1.03 14.73
N LEU A 223 -3.16 -2.21 14.43
CA LEU A 223 -4.33 -2.75 15.11
C LEU A 223 -4.00 -3.69 16.28
N ILE A 224 -2.78 -4.20 16.38
CA ILE A 224 -2.35 -5.01 17.52
C ILE A 224 -1.94 -4.14 18.70
N ASN A 225 -2.04 -4.68 19.93
CA ASN A 225 -1.47 -4.06 21.13
C ASN A 225 0.07 -4.19 21.13
N ASP A 226 0.75 -3.64 22.13
CA ASP A 226 2.21 -3.59 22.15
C ASP A 226 2.86 -4.98 22.30
N SER A 227 2.17 -5.94 22.93
CA SER A 227 2.60 -7.35 23.01
C SER A 227 2.03 -8.22 21.89
N GLY A 228 1.19 -7.66 21.03
CA GLY A 228 0.48 -8.38 19.98
C GLY A 228 1.39 -8.85 18.84
N VAL A 229 0.94 -9.89 18.17
CA VAL A 229 1.66 -10.54 17.06
C VAL A 229 0.80 -10.58 15.80
N VAL A 230 1.40 -10.23 14.69
CA VAL A 230 0.83 -10.37 13.33
C VAL A 230 1.48 -11.55 12.64
N ALA A 231 0.67 -12.44 12.02
CA ALA A 231 1.12 -13.53 11.17
C ALA A 231 0.32 -13.52 9.86
N LEU A 232 0.95 -13.10 8.77
CA LEU A 232 0.27 -12.97 7.47
C LEU A 232 1.00 -13.75 6.37
N ILE A 233 0.20 -14.33 5.47
CA ILE A 233 0.70 -14.88 4.21
C ILE A 233 0.72 -13.77 3.17
N THR A 234 1.89 -13.46 2.63
CA THR A 234 2.06 -12.34 1.68
C THR A 234 2.99 -12.74 0.54
N PRO A 235 2.95 -12.06 -0.61
CA PRO A 235 4.02 -12.17 -1.59
C PRO A 235 5.40 -11.89 -0.97
N SER A 236 6.44 -12.64 -1.35
CA SER A 236 7.82 -12.48 -0.82
C SER A 236 8.41 -11.09 -1.08
N GLY A 237 7.83 -10.33 -2.01
CA GLY A 237 8.18 -8.94 -2.27
C GLY A 237 8.12 -8.03 -1.06
N ILE A 238 7.33 -8.37 -0.03
CA ILE A 238 7.28 -7.60 1.24
C ILE A 238 8.66 -7.50 1.91
N ALA A 239 9.52 -8.49 1.74
CA ALA A 239 10.86 -8.55 2.31
C ALA A 239 11.99 -8.22 1.30
N ALA A 240 11.67 -8.05 0.01
CA ALA A 240 12.65 -7.93 -1.06
C ALA A 240 12.48 -6.66 -1.92
N ASP A 241 11.25 -6.19 -2.13
CA ASP A 241 10.97 -5.10 -3.06
C ASP A 241 11.34 -3.73 -2.49
N LYS A 242 11.84 -2.85 -3.37
CA LYS A 242 12.18 -1.47 -3.02
C LYS A 242 11.00 -0.72 -2.37
N GLY A 243 9.77 -0.95 -2.84
CA GLY A 243 8.56 -0.31 -2.32
C GLY A 243 8.25 -0.71 -0.87
N ALA A 244 8.68 -1.89 -0.43
CA ALA A 244 8.48 -2.41 0.91
C ALA A 244 9.69 -2.19 1.84
N ALA A 245 10.80 -1.69 1.32
CA ALA A 245 12.08 -1.60 2.05
C ALA A 245 11.97 -0.80 3.36
N ALA A 246 11.22 0.31 3.37
CA ALA A 246 11.05 1.14 4.58
C ALA A 246 10.31 0.36 5.68
N PHE A 247 9.23 -0.33 5.34
CA PHE A 247 8.48 -1.15 6.28
C PHE A 247 9.32 -2.35 6.76
N PHE A 248 9.91 -3.13 5.85
CA PHE A 248 10.67 -4.31 6.22
C PHE A 248 11.86 -3.94 7.12
N ARG A 249 12.56 -2.85 6.82
CA ARG A 249 13.62 -2.30 7.68
C ARG A 249 13.08 -1.93 9.08
N SER A 250 11.88 -1.32 9.14
CA SER A 250 11.30 -0.91 10.42
C SER A 250 11.00 -2.07 11.37
N ILE A 251 10.78 -3.28 10.84
CA ILE A 251 10.56 -4.48 11.66
C ILE A 251 11.84 -5.31 11.86
N SER A 252 12.69 -5.45 10.84
CA SER A 252 13.89 -6.29 10.89
C SER A 252 15.01 -5.65 11.72
N SER A 253 15.23 -4.33 11.59
CA SER A 253 16.31 -3.64 12.31
C SER A 253 15.97 -3.26 13.76
N THR A 254 14.69 -3.34 14.14
CA THR A 254 14.21 -2.94 15.48
C THR A 254 13.77 -4.13 16.35
N GLY A 255 14.02 -5.39 15.93
CA GLY A 255 13.66 -6.58 16.67
C GLY A 255 12.18 -6.93 16.71
N LYS A 256 11.38 -6.29 15.86
CA LYS A 256 9.95 -6.57 15.73
C LYS A 256 9.67 -7.77 14.83
N LEU A 257 10.59 -8.15 13.95
CA LEU A 257 10.48 -9.33 13.11
C LEU A 257 10.68 -10.59 13.97
N HIS A 258 9.70 -11.48 13.99
CA HIS A 258 9.74 -12.75 14.70
C HIS A 258 10.17 -13.89 13.78
N ALA A 259 9.51 -14.00 12.62
CA ALA A 259 9.86 -15.00 11.62
C ALA A 259 9.56 -14.53 10.19
N LEU A 260 10.33 -15.06 9.26
CA LEU A 260 10.13 -14.93 7.82
C LEU A 260 10.39 -16.27 7.16
N PHE A 261 9.33 -16.96 6.72
CA PHE A 261 9.44 -18.23 6.02
C PHE A 261 9.00 -18.05 4.57
N ASP A 262 9.96 -18.06 3.65
CA ASP A 262 9.77 -17.82 2.22
C ASP A 262 9.60 -19.14 1.47
N PHE A 263 8.51 -19.25 0.71
CA PHE A 263 8.11 -20.43 -0.03
C PHE A 263 8.08 -20.15 -1.53
N GLU A 264 8.44 -21.14 -2.33
CA GLU A 264 8.13 -21.21 -3.73
C GLU A 264 6.94 -22.16 -3.92
N ASN A 265 5.90 -21.72 -4.65
CA ASN A 265 4.62 -22.44 -4.69
C ASN A 265 4.73 -23.89 -5.22
N ARG A 266 5.52 -24.12 -6.27
CA ARG A 266 5.64 -25.43 -6.93
C ARG A 266 4.30 -26.17 -7.15
N LYS A 267 3.17 -25.45 -7.11
CA LYS A 267 1.79 -25.96 -7.12
C LYS A 267 1.41 -26.88 -5.95
N VAL A 268 2.19 -26.85 -4.88
CA VAL A 268 1.93 -27.63 -3.67
C VAL A 268 0.91 -26.93 -2.77
N PHE A 269 1.07 -25.62 -2.58
CA PHE A 269 0.22 -24.83 -1.68
C PHE A 269 -0.99 -24.23 -2.40
N PHE A 270 -0.79 -23.72 -3.61
CA PHE A 270 -1.82 -23.07 -4.43
C PHE A 270 -1.78 -23.68 -5.86
N PRO A 271 -2.58 -24.73 -6.12
CA PRO A 271 -2.54 -25.45 -7.41
C PRO A 271 -2.80 -24.60 -8.64
N ASP A 272 -3.69 -23.59 -8.50
CA ASP A 272 -4.11 -22.70 -9.58
C ASP A 272 -3.14 -21.54 -9.82
N VAL A 273 -2.17 -21.34 -8.92
CA VAL A 273 -1.15 -20.29 -9.03
C VAL A 273 0.10 -20.84 -9.72
N HIS A 274 0.77 -20.01 -10.53
CA HIS A 274 1.97 -20.43 -11.24
C HIS A 274 3.04 -21.01 -10.29
N ALA A 275 3.72 -22.07 -10.70
CA ALA A 275 4.65 -22.82 -9.86
C ALA A 275 5.82 -22.00 -9.30
N SER A 276 6.31 -20.99 -10.02
CA SER A 276 7.41 -20.13 -9.60
C SER A 276 6.98 -18.95 -8.74
N PHE A 277 5.69 -18.85 -8.40
CA PHE A 277 5.20 -17.77 -7.54
C PHE A 277 5.74 -17.93 -6.13
N LYS A 278 6.25 -16.84 -5.56
CA LYS A 278 6.84 -16.84 -4.21
C LYS A 278 5.94 -16.12 -3.23
N PHE A 279 5.80 -16.71 -2.07
CA PHE A 279 5.06 -16.13 -0.95
C PHE A 279 5.79 -16.41 0.36
N CYS A 280 5.48 -15.66 1.39
CA CYS A 280 6.08 -15.87 2.70
C CYS A 280 5.03 -15.84 3.81
N ALA A 281 5.31 -16.57 4.88
CA ALA A 281 4.70 -16.35 6.18
C ALA A 281 5.55 -15.31 6.92
N LEU A 282 4.98 -14.12 7.08
CA LEU A 282 5.60 -12.99 7.77
C LEU A 282 5.03 -12.86 9.18
N VAL A 283 5.88 -12.98 10.20
CA VAL A 283 5.48 -12.88 11.62
C VAL A 283 6.23 -11.75 12.29
N PHE A 284 5.50 -10.78 12.86
CA PHE A 284 6.11 -9.62 13.50
C PHE A 284 5.21 -9.04 14.60
N GLY A 285 5.81 -8.22 15.46
CA GLY A 285 5.13 -7.51 16.54
C GLY A 285 5.09 -5.99 16.33
N LYS A 286 4.45 -5.29 17.27
CA LYS A 286 4.41 -3.83 17.32
C LYS A 286 5.60 -3.26 18.09
N ALA A 287 5.92 -3.86 19.23
CA ALA A 287 7.07 -3.50 20.04
C ALA A 287 8.29 -4.42 19.74
N PRO A 288 9.52 -3.94 20.01
CA PRO A 288 10.70 -4.79 20.01
C PRO A 288 10.57 -5.94 21.01
N ARG A 289 11.17 -7.09 20.70
CA ARG A 289 11.20 -8.24 21.63
C ARG A 289 12.26 -8.13 22.73
N TRP A 290 13.08 -7.11 22.68
CA TRP A 290 14.10 -6.83 23.71
C TRP A 290 13.76 -5.55 24.48
N THR A 291 14.23 -5.51 25.73
CA THR A 291 14.20 -4.31 26.55
C THR A 291 15.45 -3.46 26.31
N ALA A 292 15.48 -2.24 26.85
CA ALA A 292 16.66 -1.36 26.74
C ALA A 292 17.94 -1.99 27.35
N ASP A 293 17.77 -2.90 28.31
CA ASP A 293 18.87 -3.57 29.03
C ASP A 293 19.35 -4.84 28.32
N GLU A 294 18.64 -5.36 27.30
CA GLU A 294 19.02 -6.53 26.54
C GLU A 294 19.62 -6.13 25.18
N PRO A 295 20.76 -6.70 24.80
CA PRO A 295 21.35 -6.38 23.51
C PRO A 295 20.46 -6.89 22.36
N PRO A 296 20.35 -6.14 21.24
CA PRO A 296 19.51 -6.50 20.09
C PRO A 296 19.78 -7.88 19.46
N GLN A 297 20.87 -8.53 19.82
CA GLN A 297 21.26 -9.87 19.36
C GLN A 297 20.58 -10.99 20.16
N ALA A 298 20.00 -10.69 21.33
CA ALA A 298 19.51 -11.73 22.24
C ALA A 298 18.29 -12.51 21.69
N LEU A 299 17.51 -11.93 20.77
CA LEU A 299 16.34 -12.57 20.19
C LEU A 299 16.33 -12.46 18.66
N PRO A 300 17.09 -13.34 17.97
CA PRO A 300 17.14 -13.33 16.51
C PRO A 300 15.78 -13.72 15.91
N SER A 301 15.55 -13.29 14.68
CA SER A 301 14.42 -13.69 13.87
C SER A 301 14.64 -15.07 13.28
N ARG A 302 13.60 -15.90 13.26
CA ARG A 302 13.62 -17.21 12.59
C ARG A 302 13.37 -17.02 11.10
N CYS A 303 14.29 -17.42 10.26
CA CYS A 303 14.18 -17.24 8.81
C CYS A 303 14.43 -18.54 8.07
N ALA A 304 13.67 -18.79 7.01
CA ALA A 304 13.96 -19.87 6.06
C ALA A 304 13.54 -19.41 4.66
N PHE A 305 14.29 -19.80 3.64
CA PHE A 305 14.10 -19.31 2.28
C PHE A 305 14.05 -20.48 1.29
N TYR A 306 13.34 -20.28 0.16
CA TYR A 306 13.18 -21.31 -0.88
C TYR A 306 12.61 -22.62 -0.34
N LEU A 307 11.60 -22.53 0.51
CA LEU A 307 10.87 -23.70 1.00
C LEU A 307 9.90 -24.20 -0.07
N HIS A 308 9.82 -25.52 -0.23
CA HIS A 308 8.89 -26.17 -1.15
C HIS A 308 7.83 -27.01 -0.41
N SER A 309 8.06 -27.27 0.88
CA SER A 309 7.10 -27.95 1.76
C SER A 309 7.21 -27.42 3.18
N LEU A 310 6.24 -27.74 4.02
CA LEU A 310 6.27 -27.41 5.46
C LEU A 310 7.30 -28.26 6.20
N ASP A 311 7.49 -29.51 5.78
CA ASP A 311 8.41 -30.44 6.43
C ASP A 311 9.86 -29.95 6.42
N GLU A 312 10.20 -29.12 5.45
CA GLU A 312 11.54 -28.51 5.41
C GLU A 312 11.83 -27.59 6.60
N LEU A 313 10.80 -27.07 7.29
CA LEU A 313 11.00 -26.25 8.50
C LEU A 313 11.57 -27.06 9.68
N ASP A 314 11.32 -28.37 9.69
CA ASP A 314 11.81 -29.30 10.73
C ASP A 314 13.20 -29.88 10.38
N ALA A 315 13.68 -29.64 9.16
CA ALA A 315 14.97 -30.16 8.72
C ALA A 315 16.12 -29.40 9.42
N PRO A 316 17.14 -30.11 9.93
CA PRO A 316 18.27 -29.51 10.63
C PRO A 316 19.00 -28.43 9.80
N GLY A 317 19.22 -27.25 10.38
CA GLY A 317 19.92 -26.15 9.73
C GLY A 317 19.15 -25.44 8.62
N ARG A 318 17.88 -25.75 8.43
CA ARG A 318 17.01 -25.12 7.42
C ARG A 318 16.41 -23.81 7.91
N VAL A 319 16.06 -23.73 9.18
CA VAL A 319 15.65 -22.48 9.83
C VAL A 319 16.89 -21.79 10.40
N LEU A 320 17.10 -20.57 9.95
CA LEU A 320 18.22 -19.71 10.28
C LEU A 320 17.84 -18.76 11.43
N SER A 321 18.84 -18.38 12.22
CA SER A 321 18.71 -17.33 13.23
C SER A 321 19.45 -16.08 12.74
N LEU A 322 18.70 -15.02 12.40
CA LEU A 322 19.24 -13.75 11.89
C LEU A 322 18.92 -12.61 12.86
N SER A 323 19.95 -11.92 13.33
CA SER A 323 19.80 -10.74 14.19
C SER A 323 19.47 -9.48 13.38
N ALA A 324 18.98 -8.44 14.05
CA ALA A 324 18.76 -7.12 13.44
C ALA A 324 20.04 -6.55 12.80
N GLN A 325 21.20 -6.82 13.40
CA GLN A 325 22.49 -6.41 12.84
C GLN A 325 22.85 -7.16 11.55
N ASP A 326 22.45 -8.43 11.42
CA ASP A 326 22.71 -9.22 10.22
C ASP A 326 21.94 -8.67 9.02
N PHE A 327 20.66 -8.32 9.21
CA PHE A 327 19.89 -7.63 8.16
C PHE A 327 20.54 -6.31 7.74
N ALA A 328 20.87 -5.45 8.70
CA ALA A 328 21.49 -4.16 8.44
C ALA A 328 22.89 -4.26 7.78
N ARG A 329 23.63 -5.33 8.09
CA ARG A 329 24.99 -5.54 7.58
C ARG A 329 25.00 -6.00 6.12
N VAL A 330 24.14 -6.96 5.78
CA VAL A 330 24.12 -7.54 4.42
C VAL A 330 23.47 -6.57 3.41
N ASN A 331 22.38 -5.93 3.78
CA ASN A 331 21.64 -5.03 2.90
C ASN A 331 21.42 -3.63 3.54
N PRO A 332 22.46 -2.85 3.81
CA PRO A 332 22.35 -1.57 4.51
C PRO A 332 21.54 -0.53 3.71
N ASN A 333 21.55 -0.60 2.39
CA ASN A 333 20.92 0.38 1.52
C ASN A 333 19.42 0.12 1.35
N THR A 334 19.03 -1.14 1.17
CA THR A 334 17.63 -1.52 0.89
C THR A 334 16.90 -2.04 2.12
N GLY A 335 17.63 -2.60 3.10
CA GLY A 335 17.04 -3.29 4.25
C GLY A 335 16.32 -4.59 3.88
N ALA A 336 16.45 -5.07 2.61
CA ALA A 336 15.85 -6.30 2.15
C ALA A 336 16.39 -7.52 2.90
N ALA A 337 15.57 -8.58 3.00
CA ALA A 337 15.99 -9.81 3.63
C ALA A 337 17.16 -10.46 2.84
N PRO A 338 18.27 -10.81 3.49
CA PRO A 338 19.28 -11.64 2.86
C PRO A 338 18.75 -13.07 2.71
N ILE A 339 18.99 -13.66 1.54
CA ILE A 339 18.49 -15.00 1.21
C ILE A 339 19.61 -16.02 1.34
N PHE A 340 19.42 -16.97 2.25
CA PHE A 340 20.37 -18.07 2.48
C PHE A 340 19.64 -19.41 2.40
N ARG A 341 20.33 -20.45 1.92
CA ARG A 341 19.76 -21.79 1.84
C ARG A 341 19.90 -22.58 3.14
N ASN A 342 20.94 -22.31 3.88
CA ASN A 342 21.25 -23.00 5.13
C ASN A 342 22.10 -22.10 6.06
N GLN A 343 22.30 -22.52 7.30
CA GLN A 343 23.05 -21.76 8.30
C GLN A 343 24.51 -21.52 7.89
N ARG A 344 25.15 -22.50 7.23
CA ARG A 344 26.55 -22.38 6.78
C ARG A 344 26.71 -21.24 5.76
N ASP A 345 25.81 -21.13 4.80
CA ASP A 345 25.82 -20.05 3.81
C ASP A 345 25.66 -18.69 4.49
N ALA A 346 24.74 -18.60 5.46
CA ALA A 346 24.56 -17.40 6.27
C ALA A 346 25.83 -17.03 7.03
N ASP A 347 26.43 -17.97 7.75
CA ASP A 347 27.63 -17.73 8.56
C ASP A 347 28.83 -17.27 7.70
N ILE A 348 29.03 -17.87 6.54
CA ILE A 348 30.10 -17.47 5.61
C ILE A 348 29.84 -16.04 5.11
N THR A 349 28.63 -15.77 4.64
CA THR A 349 28.28 -14.47 4.10
C THR A 349 28.37 -13.38 5.17
N LEU A 350 27.83 -13.62 6.36
CA LEU A 350 27.90 -12.67 7.48
C LEU A 350 29.34 -12.36 7.89
N ARG A 351 30.22 -13.36 7.92
CA ARG A 351 31.65 -13.14 8.17
C ARG A 351 32.33 -12.31 7.08
N LEU A 352 31.95 -12.52 5.81
CA LEU A 352 32.46 -11.70 4.70
C LEU A 352 32.03 -10.25 4.86
N TYR A 353 30.75 -9.99 5.12
CA TYR A 353 30.23 -8.63 5.30
C TYR A 353 30.71 -7.95 6.61
N GLN A 354 31.16 -8.71 7.60
CA GLN A 354 31.85 -8.14 8.76
C GLN A 354 33.20 -7.51 8.40
N ARG A 355 33.95 -8.13 7.48
CA ARG A 355 35.28 -7.69 7.06
C ARG A 355 35.23 -6.78 5.83
N HIS A 356 34.28 -6.99 4.97
CA HIS A 356 34.17 -6.38 3.67
C HIS A 356 32.77 -5.73 3.50
N PRO A 357 32.61 -4.46 3.86
CA PRO A 357 31.33 -3.77 3.72
C PRO A 357 30.92 -3.61 2.25
N VAL A 358 29.67 -3.19 2.02
CA VAL A 358 29.11 -2.97 0.67
C VAL A 358 29.92 -1.94 -0.13
N LEU A 359 29.89 -2.05 -1.47
CA LEU A 359 30.63 -1.15 -2.38
C LEU A 359 30.30 0.33 -2.17
N VAL A 360 29.01 0.63 -2.07
CA VAL A 360 28.49 1.97 -1.85
C VAL A 360 27.48 1.91 -0.72
N ARG A 361 27.62 2.78 0.26
CA ARG A 361 26.60 3.02 1.27
C ARG A 361 25.86 4.30 0.89
N HIS A 362 24.57 4.19 0.60
CA HIS A 362 23.76 5.35 0.29
C HIS A 362 23.62 6.26 1.51
N GLY A 363 23.84 7.54 1.28
CA GLY A 363 23.52 8.59 2.25
C GLY A 363 22.01 8.65 2.47
N GLY A 364 21.59 8.98 3.68
CA GLY A 364 20.18 9.14 4.04
C GLY A 364 19.87 10.58 4.46
N GLU A 365 18.60 10.94 4.44
CA GLU A 365 18.14 12.15 5.12
C GLU A 365 18.18 11.92 6.63
N SER A 366 19.00 12.68 7.33
CA SER A 366 19.01 12.74 8.78
C SER A 366 18.32 14.00 9.24
N ALA A 367 17.39 13.87 10.19
CA ALA A 367 16.67 15.01 10.76
C ALA A 367 17.60 16.08 11.39
N SER A 368 18.81 15.68 11.80
CA SER A 368 19.79 16.55 12.45
C SER A 368 20.95 17.02 11.56
N LEU A 369 21.24 16.30 10.45
CA LEU A 369 22.45 16.52 9.63
C LEU A 369 22.15 16.78 8.15
N GLY A 370 20.86 16.83 7.74
CA GLY A 370 20.47 16.97 6.34
C GLY A 370 20.78 15.73 5.51
N THR A 371 20.77 15.88 4.17
CA THR A 371 21.06 14.80 3.23
C THR A 371 22.56 14.48 3.26
N GLN A 372 22.90 13.27 3.71
CA GLN A 372 24.29 12.78 3.66
C GLN A 372 24.62 12.26 2.25
N PRO A 373 25.80 12.55 1.72
CA PRO A 373 26.21 12.03 0.42
C PRO A 373 26.48 10.50 0.51
N ASP A 374 26.38 9.85 -0.66
CA ASP A 374 26.75 8.45 -0.79
C ASP A 374 28.24 8.25 -0.46
N GLN A 375 28.52 7.22 0.33
CA GLN A 375 29.90 6.82 0.64
C GLN A 375 30.34 5.68 -0.26
N THR A 376 31.30 5.92 -1.13
CA THR A 376 32.01 4.86 -1.86
C THR A 376 33.01 4.20 -0.93
N VAL A 377 32.66 3.01 -0.45
CA VAL A 377 33.52 2.26 0.51
C VAL A 377 34.70 1.60 -0.20
N TRP A 378 34.51 1.17 -1.43
CA TRP A 378 35.55 0.56 -2.26
C TRP A 378 35.87 1.48 -3.42
N PRO A 379 37.16 1.67 -3.77
CA PRO A 379 37.54 2.52 -4.90
C PRO A 379 37.33 1.82 -6.25
N VAL A 380 36.13 1.33 -6.47
CA VAL A 380 35.70 0.62 -7.68
C VAL A 380 34.64 1.44 -8.40
N LYS A 381 34.82 1.62 -9.69
CA LYS A 381 33.79 2.21 -10.55
C LYS A 381 32.99 1.09 -11.19
N TYR A 382 31.73 0.94 -10.79
CA TYR A 382 30.82 0.04 -11.44
C TYR A 382 30.37 0.63 -12.76
N GLN A 383 30.53 -0.12 -13.85
CA GLN A 383 30.08 0.27 -15.18
C GLN A 383 29.09 -0.78 -15.66
N ARG A 384 27.85 -0.34 -15.91
CA ARG A 384 26.80 -1.22 -16.44
C ARG A 384 27.09 -1.49 -17.92
N MET A 385 26.87 -2.73 -18.35
CA MET A 385 26.85 -3.07 -19.77
C MET A 385 25.59 -2.51 -20.45
N PHE A 386 25.58 -2.49 -21.77
CA PHE A 386 24.39 -2.07 -22.55
C PHE A 386 23.16 -2.87 -22.15
N ASP A 387 22.01 -2.19 -22.06
CA ASP A 387 20.72 -2.86 -21.89
C ASP A 387 19.71 -2.39 -22.95
N MET A 388 18.82 -3.31 -23.34
CA MET A 388 17.84 -3.09 -24.40
C MET A 388 16.81 -2.01 -24.07
N THR A 389 16.62 -1.68 -22.81
CA THR A 389 15.61 -0.70 -22.39
C THR A 389 16.10 0.74 -22.55
N ASN A 390 17.32 0.99 -22.06
CA ASN A 390 17.87 2.36 -22.02
C ASN A 390 18.80 2.66 -23.20
N ASP A 391 19.45 1.63 -23.75
CA ASP A 391 20.51 1.77 -24.76
C ASP A 391 20.05 1.22 -26.13
N SER A 392 18.73 1.01 -26.30
CA SER A 392 18.18 0.43 -27.55
C SER A 392 18.57 1.19 -28.82
N HIS A 393 18.82 2.50 -28.71
CA HIS A 393 19.26 3.36 -29.80
C HIS A 393 20.71 3.11 -30.25
N LEU A 394 21.52 2.39 -29.44
CA LEU A 394 22.89 2.03 -29.73
C LEU A 394 23.01 0.65 -30.40
N PHE A 395 21.91 -0.14 -30.44
CA PHE A 395 21.92 -1.46 -31.05
C PHE A 395 21.52 -1.36 -32.52
N LEU A 396 22.33 -1.98 -33.38
CA LEU A 396 22.01 -2.14 -34.79
C LEU A 396 21.25 -3.46 -34.99
N LYS A 397 20.31 -3.48 -35.93
CA LYS A 397 19.64 -4.73 -36.31
C LYS A 397 20.59 -5.59 -37.14
N ALA A 398 20.47 -6.91 -37.02
CA ALA A 398 21.28 -7.84 -37.82
C ALA A 398 21.19 -7.56 -39.31
N THR A 399 20.00 -7.21 -39.80
CA THR A 399 19.79 -6.82 -41.22
C THR A 399 20.48 -5.54 -41.64
N GLU A 400 20.78 -4.63 -40.73
CA GLU A 400 21.54 -3.39 -40.99
C GLU A 400 23.05 -3.66 -41.03
N LEU A 401 23.52 -4.66 -40.25
CA LEU A 401 24.90 -5.08 -40.25
C LEU A 401 25.24 -5.94 -41.47
N GLU A 402 24.29 -6.70 -42.02
CA GLU A 402 24.45 -7.52 -43.24
C GLU A 402 24.50 -6.67 -44.53
N GLN A 403 24.09 -5.39 -44.46
CA GLN A 403 24.10 -4.46 -45.58
C GLN A 403 25.34 -3.55 -45.63
N GLN A 404 26.20 -3.59 -44.60
CA GLN A 404 27.52 -2.94 -44.52
C GLN A 404 28.64 -3.90 -44.94
#